data_64f8a2075b3b9df380438d2e036e73d4
#
_entry.id   64f8a2075b3b9df380438d2e036e73d4
#
_cell.length_a   1.000
_cell.length_b   1.000
_cell.length_c   1.000
_cell.angle_alpha   90.00
_cell.angle_beta   90.00
_cell.angle_gamma   90.00
#
_symmetry.space_group_name_H-M   'P 1'
#
loop_
_entity.id
_entity.type
_entity.pdbx_description
1 polymer ?
#
loop_
_entity_poly.entity_id
_entity_poly.type
_entity_poly.pdbx_seq_one_letter_code
_entity_poly.pdbx_strand_id
1 'polypeptide(L)'
;MEVGRAEENRLVKGCTGIRRNTGQHPGGIVVVPKEVDIYDFCPVQHPADDPNSEIITTHFEYHSIDENLLKLDELGHDDPTIIKHMENMTGVVAQDIPLGDPDTMSLFTSNKALKYVTDEPDPILGDIGCIAVPEFGTKFVRGMVKETKPTTFDELFCISGLSHGTDVWLGNAQDLVHDGIPLKECICCRDDIMNYLIGKGVDPKLSFQTMESVRKGKGLKPEMEEAMKKQDVPDWYIAVSYT
;
A
#
# COMPACT_ATOMS: atom_id res chain seq x y z
N MET A 1 -12.33 -8.63 -41.55
CA MET A 1 -13.16 -9.82 -41.28
C MET A 1 -13.73 -9.63 -39.87
N GLU A 2 -15.04 -9.39 -39.77
CA GLU A 2 -15.66 -9.29 -38.46
C GLU A 2 -15.77 -10.69 -37.86
N VAL A 3 -15.24 -10.87 -36.68
CA VAL A 3 -15.32 -12.13 -35.95
C VAL A 3 -16.63 -12.16 -35.19
N GLY A 4 -17.41 -13.24 -35.37
CA GLY A 4 -18.67 -13.40 -34.66
C GLY A 4 -18.46 -13.56 -33.15
N ARG A 5 -19.42 -13.10 -32.32
CA ARG A 5 -19.36 -13.10 -30.86
C ARG A 5 -19.03 -14.48 -30.25
N ALA A 6 -19.44 -15.55 -30.87
CA ALA A 6 -19.13 -16.91 -30.40
C ALA A 6 -17.64 -17.23 -30.57
N GLU A 7 -17.04 -16.83 -31.68
CA GLU A 7 -15.62 -17.00 -31.95
C GLU A 7 -14.76 -16.08 -31.10
N GLU A 8 -15.20 -14.84 -30.90
CA GLU A 8 -14.56 -13.90 -29.93
C GLU A 8 -14.52 -14.53 -28.53
N ASN A 9 -15.64 -15.05 -28.04
CA ASN A 9 -15.70 -15.72 -26.73
C ASN A 9 -14.78 -16.94 -26.66
N ARG A 10 -14.68 -17.72 -27.75
CA ARG A 10 -13.77 -18.87 -27.82
C ARG A 10 -12.31 -18.43 -27.69
N LEU A 11 -11.93 -17.37 -28.42
CA LEU A 11 -10.57 -16.82 -28.39
C LEU A 11 -10.25 -16.24 -27.00
N VAL A 12 -11.15 -15.46 -26.42
CA VAL A 12 -11.00 -14.91 -25.06
C VAL A 12 -10.79 -16.03 -24.04
N LYS A 13 -11.64 -17.07 -24.09
CA LYS A 13 -11.49 -18.23 -23.20
C LYS A 13 -10.17 -18.97 -23.41
N GLY A 14 -9.71 -19.11 -24.66
CA GLY A 14 -8.44 -19.75 -24.98
C GLY A 14 -7.21 -18.93 -24.56
N CYS A 15 -7.34 -17.60 -24.49
CA CYS A 15 -6.27 -16.69 -24.06
C CYS A 15 -6.28 -16.44 -22.54
N THR A 16 -7.33 -16.85 -21.83
CA THR A 16 -7.44 -16.66 -20.38
C THR A 16 -6.43 -17.56 -19.65
N GLY A 17 -5.66 -16.98 -18.73
CA GLY A 17 -4.63 -17.67 -17.96
C GLY A 17 -3.28 -17.83 -18.69
N ILE A 18 -3.18 -17.37 -19.94
CA ILE A 18 -1.91 -17.36 -20.67
C ILE A 18 -1.15 -16.08 -20.33
N ARG A 19 0.13 -16.20 -19.96
CA ARG A 19 1.00 -15.05 -19.73
C ARG A 19 1.21 -14.28 -21.02
N ARG A 20 1.01 -12.96 -20.97
CA ARG A 20 1.18 -12.07 -22.11
C ARG A 20 2.62 -11.59 -22.27
N ASN A 21 3.24 -11.24 -21.17
CA ASN A 21 4.59 -10.74 -21.09
C ASN A 21 5.20 -11.03 -19.72
N THR A 22 6.48 -10.80 -19.57
CA THR A 22 7.19 -10.87 -18.29
C THR A 22 7.50 -9.46 -17.80
N GLY A 23 7.42 -9.27 -16.49
CA GLY A 23 7.82 -8.04 -15.81
C GLY A 23 9.00 -8.30 -14.90
N GLN A 24 9.79 -7.26 -14.64
CA GLN A 24 10.86 -7.28 -13.67
C GLN A 24 10.34 -6.72 -12.34
N HIS A 25 10.65 -7.40 -11.22
CA HIS A 25 10.46 -6.81 -9.91
C HIS A 25 11.49 -5.69 -9.70
N PRO A 26 11.09 -4.47 -9.29
CA PRO A 26 11.98 -3.30 -9.30
C PRO A 26 13.09 -3.35 -8.23
N GLY A 27 12.95 -4.14 -7.16
CA GLY A 27 13.89 -4.21 -6.06
C GLY A 27 14.18 -5.62 -5.56
N GLY A 28 13.65 -6.66 -6.21
CA GLY A 28 13.87 -8.05 -5.79
C GLY A 28 15.14 -8.63 -6.42
N ILE A 29 16.04 -9.14 -5.57
CA ILE A 29 17.27 -9.81 -5.98
C ILE A 29 17.24 -11.25 -5.45
N VAL A 30 17.31 -12.22 -6.37
CA VAL A 30 17.40 -13.64 -6.00
C VAL A 30 18.85 -14.00 -5.66
N VAL A 31 19.05 -14.56 -4.48
CA VAL A 31 20.37 -15.01 -4.02
C VAL A 31 20.56 -16.46 -4.40
N VAL A 32 21.57 -16.71 -5.24
CA VAL A 32 21.98 -18.06 -5.63
C VAL A 32 23.22 -18.46 -4.81
N PRO A 33 23.20 -19.57 -4.05
CA PRO A 33 24.38 -20.07 -3.34
C PRO A 33 25.53 -20.33 -4.28
N LYS A 34 26.78 -20.13 -3.80
CA LYS A 34 27.99 -20.26 -4.64
C LYS A 34 28.23 -21.66 -5.19
N GLU A 35 27.68 -22.66 -4.52
CA GLU A 35 27.89 -24.08 -4.80
C GLU A 35 26.96 -24.64 -5.87
N VAL A 36 25.99 -23.83 -6.33
CA VAL A 36 24.98 -24.25 -7.30
C VAL A 36 24.84 -23.21 -8.41
N ASP A 37 24.28 -23.63 -9.54
CA ASP A 37 23.98 -22.73 -10.66
C ASP A 37 22.48 -22.38 -10.67
N ILE A 38 22.15 -21.18 -11.12
CA ILE A 38 20.75 -20.77 -11.29
C ILE A 38 19.98 -21.70 -12.24
N TYR A 39 20.66 -22.28 -13.20
CA TYR A 39 20.07 -23.23 -14.16
C TYR A 39 19.64 -24.55 -13.54
N ASP A 40 20.12 -24.86 -12.32
CA ASP A 40 19.61 -26.01 -11.54
C ASP A 40 18.19 -25.78 -11.04
N PHE A 41 17.73 -24.52 -10.98
CA PHE A 41 16.43 -24.13 -10.44
C PHE A 41 15.46 -23.63 -11.52
N CYS A 42 15.94 -22.78 -12.41
CA CYS A 42 15.09 -22.22 -13.47
C CYS A 42 15.91 -21.65 -14.64
N PRO A 43 15.31 -21.56 -15.84
CA PRO A 43 15.85 -20.77 -16.92
C PRO A 43 15.91 -19.28 -16.55
N VAL A 44 16.82 -18.56 -17.19
CA VAL A 44 16.92 -17.10 -17.04
C VAL A 44 16.59 -16.40 -18.37
N GLN A 45 16.26 -15.12 -18.30
CA GLN A 45 15.92 -14.30 -19.45
C GLN A 45 16.30 -12.83 -19.23
N HIS A 46 16.32 -12.05 -20.30
CA HIS A 46 16.34 -10.60 -20.22
C HIS A 46 14.92 -10.05 -20.09
N PRO A 47 14.68 -9.07 -19.18
CA PRO A 47 13.36 -8.48 -19.00
C PRO A 47 12.85 -7.84 -20.30
N ALA A 48 11.54 -7.97 -20.56
CA ALA A 48 10.87 -7.44 -21.75
C ALA A 48 11.48 -7.90 -23.09
N ASP A 49 12.14 -9.07 -23.11
CA ASP A 49 12.81 -9.63 -24.29
C ASP A 49 13.87 -8.69 -24.92
N ASP A 50 14.46 -7.79 -24.10
CA ASP A 50 15.53 -6.90 -24.55
C ASP A 50 16.91 -7.56 -24.39
N PRO A 51 17.52 -8.05 -25.48
CA PRO A 51 18.82 -8.72 -25.44
C PRO A 51 19.98 -7.79 -25.08
N ASN A 52 19.77 -6.47 -25.10
CA ASN A 52 20.79 -5.49 -24.73
C ASN A 52 20.74 -5.11 -23.24
N SER A 53 19.76 -5.62 -22.50
CA SER A 53 19.68 -5.41 -21.06
C SER A 53 20.82 -6.13 -20.36
N GLU A 54 21.52 -5.44 -19.45
CA GLU A 54 22.50 -6.07 -18.56
C GLU A 54 21.81 -6.85 -17.42
N ILE A 55 20.51 -6.66 -17.25
CA ILE A 55 19.72 -7.29 -16.20
C ILE A 55 19.31 -8.69 -16.66
N ILE A 56 19.49 -9.67 -15.78
CA ILE A 56 19.05 -11.05 -15.97
C ILE A 56 18.00 -11.34 -14.91
N THR A 57 16.86 -11.89 -15.31
CA THR A 57 15.78 -12.29 -14.40
C THR A 57 15.50 -13.78 -14.49
N THR A 58 14.91 -14.34 -13.44
CA THR A 58 14.35 -15.70 -13.50
C THR A 58 13.21 -15.74 -14.52
N HIS A 59 13.13 -16.83 -15.28
CA HIS A 59 12.01 -17.06 -16.19
C HIS A 59 10.75 -17.50 -15.42
N PHE A 60 10.93 -18.30 -14.37
CA PHE A 60 9.83 -18.72 -13.52
C PHE A 60 9.39 -17.56 -12.61
N GLU A 61 8.11 -17.54 -12.32
CA GLU A 61 7.55 -16.68 -11.30
C GLU A 61 8.13 -17.10 -9.93
N TYR A 62 8.52 -16.11 -9.11
CA TYR A 62 9.30 -16.36 -7.90
C TYR A 62 8.62 -17.33 -6.91
N HIS A 63 7.30 -17.27 -6.73
CA HIS A 63 6.58 -18.18 -5.84
C HIS A 63 6.65 -19.67 -6.24
N SER A 64 7.13 -19.95 -7.45
CA SER A 64 7.39 -21.33 -7.88
C SER A 64 8.76 -21.86 -7.44
N ILE A 65 9.64 -20.99 -6.94
CA ILE A 65 11.01 -21.29 -6.54
C ILE A 65 11.37 -20.72 -5.16
N ASP A 66 10.44 -20.12 -4.43
CA ASP A 66 10.66 -19.45 -3.15
C ASP A 66 11.04 -20.40 -2.00
N GLU A 67 10.70 -21.68 -2.12
CA GLU A 67 11.16 -22.71 -1.19
C GLU A 67 12.65 -23.08 -1.37
N ASN A 68 13.24 -22.75 -2.52
CA ASN A 68 14.59 -23.15 -2.89
C ASN A 68 15.59 -22.00 -2.87
N LEU A 69 15.16 -20.79 -3.22
CA LEU A 69 16.02 -19.62 -3.37
C LEU A 69 15.48 -18.44 -2.56
N LEU A 70 16.36 -17.76 -1.84
CA LEU A 70 16.04 -16.55 -1.11
C LEU A 70 15.93 -15.36 -2.07
N LYS A 71 14.89 -14.56 -1.92
CA LYS A 71 14.79 -13.24 -2.53
C LYS A 71 15.01 -12.15 -1.48
N LEU A 72 15.91 -11.24 -1.76
CA LEU A 72 16.07 -10.00 -1.00
C LEU A 72 15.30 -8.91 -1.73
N ASP A 73 14.47 -8.18 -1.01
CA ASP A 73 13.77 -7.02 -1.52
C ASP A 73 14.52 -5.76 -1.04
N GLU A 74 15.21 -5.09 -1.96
CA GLU A 74 15.91 -3.84 -1.71
C GLU A 74 15.18 -2.70 -2.42
N LEU A 75 14.42 -1.94 -1.64
CA LEU A 75 13.65 -0.79 -2.10
C LEU A 75 14.29 0.48 -1.52
N GLY A 76 14.98 1.22 -2.36
CA GLY A 76 15.61 2.49 -1.96
C GLY A 76 14.56 3.58 -1.73
N HIS A 77 14.74 4.32 -0.63
CA HIS A 77 13.98 5.52 -0.33
C HIS A 77 14.91 6.70 -0.15
N ASP A 78 14.55 7.86 -0.68
CA ASP A 78 15.32 9.10 -0.51
C ASP A 78 15.14 9.71 0.89
N ASP A 79 14.02 9.44 1.55
CA ASP A 79 13.64 10.04 2.84
C ASP A 79 14.67 9.87 3.94
N PRO A 80 15.25 8.67 4.19
CA PRO A 80 16.28 8.51 5.22
C PRO A 80 17.52 9.35 4.94
N THR A 81 17.91 9.52 3.68
CA THR A 81 19.04 10.36 3.27
C THR A 81 18.75 11.82 3.51
N ILE A 82 17.56 12.29 3.17
CA ILE A 82 17.10 13.67 3.39
C ILE A 82 17.06 13.96 4.89
N ILE A 83 16.46 13.08 5.70
CA ILE A 83 16.39 13.22 7.15
C ILE A 83 17.81 13.31 7.74
N LYS A 84 18.71 12.42 7.34
CA LYS A 84 20.10 12.43 7.82
C LYS A 84 20.83 13.70 7.42
N HIS A 85 20.60 14.22 6.23
CA HIS A 85 21.16 15.50 5.80
C HIS A 85 20.65 16.65 6.65
N MET A 86 19.35 16.70 6.95
CA MET A 86 18.75 17.71 7.83
C MET A 86 19.28 17.63 9.25
N GLU A 87 19.44 16.42 9.83
CA GLU A 87 20.10 16.23 11.13
C GLU A 87 21.50 16.83 11.15
N ASN A 88 22.30 16.57 10.11
CA ASN A 88 23.67 17.08 10.01
C ASN A 88 23.73 18.62 9.90
N MET A 89 22.74 19.23 9.23
CA MET A 89 22.65 20.68 9.07
C MET A 89 22.16 21.40 10.34
N THR A 90 21.23 20.80 11.05
CA THR A 90 20.52 21.45 12.19
C THR A 90 21.04 21.03 13.55
N GLY A 91 21.69 19.88 13.64
CA GLY A 91 22.07 19.25 14.91
C GLY A 91 20.89 18.64 15.68
N VAL A 92 19.69 18.64 15.08
CA VAL A 92 18.49 18.05 15.68
C VAL A 92 18.37 16.60 15.27
N VAL A 93 18.19 15.70 16.24
CA VAL A 93 17.98 14.28 16.00
C VAL A 93 16.51 14.06 15.66
N ALA A 94 16.22 13.43 14.52
CA ALA A 94 14.85 13.27 14.02
C ALA A 94 13.96 12.47 15.00
N GLN A 95 14.51 11.51 15.73
CA GLN A 95 13.80 10.70 16.71
C GLN A 95 13.35 11.49 17.95
N ASP A 96 14.00 12.63 18.23
CA ASP A 96 13.67 13.50 19.37
C ASP A 96 12.59 14.55 19.01
N ILE A 97 12.20 14.64 17.74
CA ILE A 97 11.16 15.57 17.28
C ILE A 97 9.79 15.05 17.72
N PRO A 98 9.01 15.85 18.47
CA PRO A 98 7.68 15.43 18.89
C PRO A 98 6.73 15.29 17.70
N LEU A 99 6.03 14.15 17.60
CA LEU A 99 4.96 13.94 16.64
C LEU A 99 3.73 14.74 17.09
N GLY A 100 3.24 15.60 16.24
CA GLY A 100 2.07 16.43 16.54
C GLY A 100 2.39 17.88 16.91
N ASP A 101 3.55 18.38 16.49
CA ASP A 101 3.83 19.82 16.53
C ASP A 101 2.72 20.60 15.80
N PRO A 102 2.06 21.60 16.46
CA PRO A 102 0.89 22.26 15.90
C PRO A 102 1.16 22.99 14.58
N ASP A 103 2.33 23.63 14.45
CA ASP A 103 2.69 24.36 13.22
C ASP A 103 2.91 23.37 12.08
N THR A 104 3.60 22.27 12.33
CA THR A 104 3.80 21.20 11.35
C THR A 104 2.48 20.54 10.95
N MET A 105 1.62 20.23 11.90
CA MET A 105 0.29 19.66 11.63
C MET A 105 -0.59 20.59 10.83
N SER A 106 -0.46 21.91 11.05
CA SER A 106 -1.25 22.90 10.31
C SER A 106 -0.97 22.92 8.81
N LEU A 107 0.18 22.38 8.35
CA LEU A 107 0.52 22.27 6.93
C LEU A 107 -0.43 21.37 6.14
N PHE A 108 -1.13 20.47 6.80
CA PHE A 108 -2.12 19.60 6.18
C PHE A 108 -3.50 20.26 6.03
N THR A 109 -3.72 21.39 6.68
CA THR A 109 -4.99 22.15 6.59
C THR A 109 -4.80 23.56 6.03
N SER A 110 -3.59 24.10 6.06
CA SER A 110 -3.24 25.41 5.52
C SER A 110 -1.75 25.47 5.12
N ASN A 111 -1.33 26.56 4.50
CA ASN A 111 0.08 26.81 4.16
C ASN A 111 0.68 27.94 5.02
N LYS A 112 -0.05 28.48 5.99
CA LYS A 112 0.34 29.68 6.76
C LYS A 112 1.60 29.48 7.60
N ALA A 113 1.84 28.27 8.11
CA ALA A 113 3.05 27.97 8.89
C ALA A 113 4.35 28.12 8.08
N LEU A 114 4.28 28.11 6.75
CA LEU A 114 5.45 28.30 5.87
C LEU A 114 5.97 29.75 5.83
N LYS A 115 5.24 30.72 6.41
CA LYS A 115 5.65 32.14 6.66
C LYS A 115 5.94 33.01 5.43
N TYR A 116 5.94 32.48 4.22
CA TYR A 116 6.16 33.26 2.97
C TYR A 116 4.91 33.33 2.08
N VAL A 117 3.78 32.97 2.63
CA VAL A 117 2.53 32.86 1.88
C VAL A 117 1.92 34.25 1.67
N THR A 118 1.57 34.53 0.43
CA THR A 118 0.79 35.70 0.05
C THR A 118 -0.70 35.47 0.30
N ASP A 119 -1.50 36.51 0.29
CA ASP A 119 -2.97 36.43 0.44
C ASP A 119 -3.64 35.68 -0.72
N GLU A 120 -2.94 35.56 -1.86
CA GLU A 120 -3.39 34.78 -3.02
C GLU A 120 -2.91 33.33 -2.89
N PRO A 121 -3.71 32.32 -3.31
CA PRO A 121 -3.27 30.93 -3.32
C PRO A 121 -2.03 30.74 -4.18
N ASP A 122 -1.00 30.12 -3.62
CA ASP A 122 0.20 29.82 -4.38
C ASP A 122 -0.15 28.86 -5.54
N PRO A 123 0.28 29.15 -6.78
CA PRO A 123 -0.08 28.35 -7.95
C PRO A 123 0.45 26.90 -7.90
N ILE A 124 1.48 26.63 -7.10
CA ILE A 124 2.09 25.30 -6.92
C ILE A 124 1.60 24.66 -5.62
N LEU A 125 1.74 25.35 -4.50
CA LEU A 125 1.35 24.85 -3.18
C LEU A 125 -0.18 24.79 -3.04
N GLY A 126 -0.90 25.75 -3.60
CA GLY A 126 -2.30 25.93 -3.32
C GLY A 126 -2.53 26.44 -1.90
N ASP A 127 -3.55 25.90 -1.25
CA ASP A 127 -4.04 26.31 0.07
C ASP A 127 -3.49 25.48 1.24
N ILE A 128 -2.80 24.35 0.95
CA ILE A 128 -2.19 23.46 1.96
C ILE A 128 -0.70 23.27 1.70
N GLY A 129 0.08 23.14 2.79
CA GLY A 129 1.54 23.17 2.76
C GLY A 129 2.24 21.82 2.57
N CYS A 130 1.54 20.71 2.36
CA CYS A 130 2.11 19.37 2.39
C CYS A 130 2.70 18.85 1.06
N ILE A 131 2.87 19.69 0.03
CA ILE A 131 3.34 19.25 -1.30
C ILE A 131 4.72 18.60 -1.28
N ALA A 132 5.61 19.04 -0.40
CA ALA A 132 6.96 18.50 -0.26
C ALA A 132 7.07 17.37 0.77
N VAL A 133 5.95 17.00 1.41
CA VAL A 133 5.94 15.87 2.33
C VAL A 133 5.85 14.58 1.50
N PRO A 134 6.80 13.64 1.68
CA PRO A 134 6.79 12.37 0.94
C PRO A 134 5.44 11.67 1.00
N GLU A 135 5.00 11.16 -0.14
CA GLU A 135 3.69 10.52 -0.36
C GLU A 135 2.47 11.44 -0.26
N PHE A 136 2.49 12.49 0.58
CA PHE A 136 1.38 13.44 0.74
C PHE A 136 1.34 14.53 -0.33
N GLY A 137 2.38 14.68 -1.14
CA GLY A 137 2.47 15.71 -2.18
C GLY A 137 1.69 15.42 -3.47
N THR A 138 1.21 14.21 -3.67
CA THR A 138 0.48 13.84 -4.89
C THR A 138 -0.90 14.53 -4.94
N LYS A 139 -1.40 14.78 -6.15
CA LYS A 139 -2.72 15.39 -6.32
C LYS A 139 -3.84 14.57 -5.63
N PHE A 140 -3.74 13.25 -5.69
CA PHE A 140 -4.69 12.34 -5.09
C PHE A 140 -4.71 12.47 -3.55
N VAL A 141 -3.55 12.32 -2.91
CA VAL A 141 -3.46 12.38 -1.44
C VAL A 141 -3.76 13.79 -0.91
N ARG A 142 -3.34 14.84 -1.62
CA ARG A 142 -3.73 16.20 -1.27
C ARG A 142 -5.25 16.43 -1.34
N GLY A 143 -5.94 15.73 -2.26
CA GLY A 143 -7.40 15.68 -2.29
C GLY A 143 -7.97 15.06 -1.01
N MET A 144 -7.48 13.88 -0.62
CA MET A 144 -7.88 13.21 0.62
C MET A 144 -7.68 14.11 1.86
N VAL A 145 -6.50 14.74 1.96
CA VAL A 145 -6.15 15.67 3.04
C VAL A 145 -7.13 16.86 3.13
N LYS A 146 -7.53 17.43 1.98
CA LYS A 146 -8.50 18.53 1.94
C LYS A 146 -9.91 18.11 2.37
N GLU A 147 -10.31 16.90 2.04
CA GLU A 147 -11.61 16.35 2.43
C GLU A 147 -11.64 16.01 3.93
N THR A 148 -10.61 15.34 4.43
CA THR A 148 -10.53 14.82 5.79
C THR A 148 -10.08 15.85 6.83
N LYS A 149 -9.29 16.87 6.42
CA LYS A 149 -8.75 17.94 7.28
C LYS A 149 -8.07 17.43 8.55
N PRO A 150 -7.05 16.58 8.45
CA PRO A 150 -6.43 15.93 9.59
C PRO A 150 -5.81 16.96 10.55
N THR A 151 -5.97 16.72 11.85
CA THR A 151 -5.48 17.56 12.93
C THR A 151 -4.49 16.83 13.84
N THR A 152 -4.39 15.52 13.70
CA THR A 152 -3.53 14.65 14.50
C THR A 152 -2.63 13.80 13.62
N PHE A 153 -1.50 13.35 14.17
CA PHE A 153 -0.59 12.44 13.48
C PHE A 153 -1.26 11.09 13.17
N ASP A 154 -2.12 10.63 14.05
CA ASP A 154 -2.90 9.40 13.86
C ASP A 154 -3.81 9.47 12.61
N GLU A 155 -4.46 10.60 12.39
CA GLU A 155 -5.26 10.82 11.17
C GLU A 155 -4.39 10.85 9.91
N LEU A 156 -3.15 11.35 9.98
CA LEU A 156 -2.20 11.28 8.86
C LEU A 156 -1.79 9.83 8.57
N PHE A 157 -1.59 9.04 9.61
CA PHE A 157 -1.30 7.62 9.47
C PHE A 157 -2.46 6.88 8.78
N CYS A 158 -3.70 7.17 9.16
CA CYS A 158 -4.90 6.65 8.50
C CYS A 158 -4.94 7.02 7.01
N ILE A 159 -4.71 8.30 6.67
CA ILE A 159 -4.68 8.78 5.28
C ILE A 159 -3.57 8.07 4.49
N SER A 160 -2.39 7.89 5.07
CA SER A 160 -1.30 7.15 4.43
C SER A 160 -1.72 5.73 4.09
N GLY A 161 -2.33 5.01 5.02
CA GLY A 161 -2.85 3.66 4.79
C GLY A 161 -3.93 3.62 3.69
N LEU A 162 -4.90 4.51 3.75
CA LEU A 162 -6.00 4.60 2.79
C LEU A 162 -5.58 5.09 1.39
N SER A 163 -4.40 5.71 1.26
CA SER A 163 -3.85 6.15 -0.03
C SER A 163 -3.21 5.01 -0.84
N HIS A 164 -3.00 3.86 -0.23
CA HIS A 164 -2.39 2.69 -0.84
C HIS A 164 -3.44 1.62 -1.17
N GLY A 165 -3.32 1.04 -2.34
CA GLY A 165 -4.23 -0.01 -2.81
C GLY A 165 -5.30 0.49 -3.78
N THR A 166 -5.86 -0.44 -4.54
CA THR A 166 -6.92 -0.17 -5.51
C THR A 166 -8.25 -0.11 -4.77
N ASP A 167 -9.05 0.93 -5.06
CA ASP A 167 -10.42 1.11 -4.55
C ASP A 167 -10.55 1.13 -3.01
N VAL A 168 -9.47 1.48 -2.31
CA VAL A 168 -9.48 1.58 -0.84
C VAL A 168 -10.12 2.91 -0.38
N TRP A 169 -9.84 3.99 -1.09
CA TRP A 169 -10.38 5.31 -0.77
C TRP A 169 -11.65 5.61 -1.56
N LEU A 170 -11.54 5.73 -2.89
CA LEU A 170 -12.66 6.13 -3.75
C LEU A 170 -13.79 5.10 -3.76
N GLY A 171 -15.00 5.55 -3.46
CA GLY A 171 -16.19 4.70 -3.40
C GLY A 171 -16.19 3.71 -2.23
N ASN A 172 -15.34 3.94 -1.21
CA ASN A 172 -15.23 3.09 -0.03
C ASN A 172 -15.03 3.99 1.22
N ALA A 173 -13.81 4.13 1.75
CA ALA A 173 -13.57 4.94 2.95
C ALA A 173 -13.96 6.42 2.76
N GLN A 174 -13.87 6.95 1.54
CA GLN A 174 -14.33 8.29 1.20
C GLN A 174 -15.82 8.46 1.49
N ASP A 175 -16.64 7.50 1.10
CA ASP A 175 -18.10 7.56 1.31
C ASP A 175 -18.41 7.53 2.80
N LEU A 176 -17.71 6.69 3.58
CA LEU A 176 -17.87 6.65 5.04
C LEU A 176 -17.53 7.99 5.70
N VAL A 177 -16.45 8.63 5.25
CA VAL A 177 -16.05 9.95 5.75
C VAL A 177 -17.09 11.03 5.37
N HIS A 178 -17.64 10.98 4.16
CA HIS A 178 -18.71 11.88 3.73
C HIS A 178 -20.01 11.65 4.53
N ASP A 179 -20.28 10.43 4.96
CA ASP A 179 -21.40 10.08 5.85
C ASP A 179 -21.13 10.46 7.31
N GLY A 180 -19.96 11.04 7.61
CA GLY A 180 -19.61 11.56 8.92
C GLY A 180 -18.92 10.57 9.84
N ILE A 181 -18.48 9.41 9.34
CA ILE A 181 -17.66 8.45 10.10
C ILE A 181 -16.25 9.01 10.26
N PRO A 182 -15.73 9.14 11.50
CA PRO A 182 -14.36 9.59 11.71
C PRO A 182 -13.33 8.66 11.11
N LEU A 183 -12.23 9.19 10.56
CA LEU A 183 -11.13 8.41 9.98
C LEU A 183 -10.64 7.28 10.89
N LYS A 184 -10.54 7.54 12.19
CA LYS A 184 -10.09 6.57 13.21
C LYS A 184 -11.02 5.36 13.39
N GLU A 185 -12.25 5.44 12.85
CA GLU A 185 -13.22 4.34 12.88
C GLU A 185 -13.21 3.55 11.56
N CYS A 186 -12.49 4.04 10.53
CA CYS A 186 -12.27 3.34 9.29
C CYS A 186 -11.14 2.31 9.44
N ILE A 187 -11.20 1.25 8.64
CA ILE A 187 -10.07 0.33 8.49
C ILE A 187 -9.05 0.99 7.54
N CYS A 188 -7.95 1.47 8.08
CA CYS A 188 -6.93 2.22 7.35
C CYS A 188 -5.73 1.37 6.95
N CYS A 189 -5.47 0.30 7.69
CA CYS A 189 -4.42 -0.64 7.38
C CYS A 189 -4.82 -2.06 7.78
N ARG A 190 -4.05 -3.04 7.30
CA ARG A 190 -4.31 -4.46 7.62
C ARG A 190 -4.25 -4.77 9.12
N ASP A 191 -3.38 -4.07 9.84
CA ASP A 191 -3.21 -4.29 11.28
C ASP A 191 -4.46 -3.89 12.08
N ASP A 192 -5.26 -2.95 11.57
CA ASP A 192 -6.54 -2.57 12.18
C ASP A 192 -7.49 -3.77 12.24
N ILE A 193 -7.52 -4.59 11.16
CA ILE A 193 -8.34 -5.80 11.13
C ILE A 193 -7.92 -6.76 12.24
N MET A 194 -6.61 -7.02 12.34
CA MET A 194 -6.07 -7.94 13.33
C MET A 194 -6.34 -7.44 14.76
N ASN A 195 -6.02 -6.17 15.01
CA ASN A 195 -6.19 -5.57 16.34
C ASN A 195 -7.66 -5.50 16.78
N TYR A 196 -8.56 -5.18 15.85
CA TYR A 196 -10.00 -5.19 16.13
C TYR A 196 -10.48 -6.59 16.54
N LEU A 197 -10.09 -7.62 15.80
CA LEU A 197 -10.48 -8.99 16.09
C LEU A 197 -9.91 -9.48 17.42
N ILE A 198 -8.64 -9.18 17.72
CA ILE A 198 -8.03 -9.48 19.01
C ILE A 198 -8.77 -8.76 20.15
N GLY A 199 -9.11 -7.47 19.95
CA GLY A 199 -9.89 -6.69 20.90
C GLY A 199 -11.29 -7.25 21.16
N LYS A 200 -11.89 -7.94 20.19
CA LYS A 200 -13.15 -8.68 20.33
C LYS A 200 -12.98 -10.05 21.00
N GLY A 201 -11.77 -10.51 21.21
CA GLY A 201 -11.47 -11.79 21.84
C GLY A 201 -11.29 -12.97 20.88
N VAL A 202 -11.14 -12.69 19.59
CA VAL A 202 -10.74 -13.72 18.61
C VAL A 202 -9.29 -14.11 18.86
N ASP A 203 -8.97 -15.40 18.71
CA ASP A 203 -7.60 -15.91 18.87
C ASP A 203 -6.60 -15.11 18.05
N PRO A 204 -5.43 -14.67 18.59
CA PRO A 204 -4.48 -13.83 17.90
C PRO A 204 -3.94 -14.43 16.60
N LYS A 205 -3.68 -15.75 16.58
CA LYS A 205 -3.19 -16.44 15.39
C LYS A 205 -4.27 -16.47 14.31
N LEU A 206 -5.51 -16.72 14.68
CA LEU A 206 -6.63 -16.72 13.74
C LEU A 206 -6.93 -15.29 13.25
N SER A 207 -6.81 -14.28 14.12
CA SER A 207 -6.93 -12.86 13.74
C SER A 207 -5.89 -12.45 12.70
N PHE A 208 -4.63 -12.85 12.88
CA PHE A 208 -3.57 -12.66 11.89
C PHE A 208 -3.87 -13.38 10.58
N GLN A 209 -4.30 -14.64 10.62
CA GLN A 209 -4.66 -15.39 9.43
C GLN A 209 -5.85 -14.78 8.68
N THR A 210 -6.82 -14.26 9.40
CA THR A 210 -7.98 -13.55 8.84
C THR A 210 -7.52 -12.27 8.13
N MET A 211 -6.72 -11.44 8.79
CA MET A 211 -6.13 -10.23 8.21
C MET A 211 -5.35 -10.55 6.92
N GLU A 212 -4.49 -11.57 6.93
CA GLU A 212 -3.72 -11.97 5.75
C GLU A 212 -4.61 -12.53 4.62
N SER A 213 -5.70 -13.21 4.93
CA SER A 213 -6.64 -13.71 3.94
C SER A 213 -7.37 -12.57 3.23
N VAL A 214 -7.83 -11.57 3.99
CA VAL A 214 -8.48 -10.35 3.47
C VAL A 214 -7.49 -9.56 2.63
N ARG A 215 -6.27 -9.29 3.14
CA ARG A 215 -5.23 -8.56 2.41
C ARG A 215 -4.89 -9.17 1.05
N LYS A 216 -4.93 -10.49 0.95
CA LYS A 216 -4.65 -11.23 -0.28
C LYS A 216 -5.87 -11.36 -1.21
N GLY A 217 -6.99 -10.74 -0.87
CA GLY A 217 -8.24 -10.86 -1.64
C GLY A 217 -8.83 -12.27 -1.68
N LYS A 218 -8.50 -13.11 -0.69
CA LYS A 218 -8.99 -14.51 -0.63
C LYS A 218 -10.32 -14.64 0.11
N GLY A 219 -10.78 -13.54 0.74
CA GLY A 219 -11.97 -13.52 1.55
C GLY A 219 -11.83 -14.33 2.86
N LEU A 220 -12.95 -14.60 3.51
CA LEU A 220 -13.00 -15.33 4.77
C LEU A 220 -13.21 -16.83 4.53
N LYS A 221 -12.51 -17.64 5.33
CA LYS A 221 -12.81 -19.07 5.43
C LYS A 221 -13.91 -19.29 6.47
N PRO A 222 -14.70 -20.40 6.38
CA PRO A 222 -15.77 -20.69 7.34
C PRO A 222 -15.34 -20.64 8.80
N GLU A 223 -14.17 -21.17 9.13
CA GLU A 223 -13.60 -21.17 10.49
C GLU A 223 -13.33 -19.75 11.04
N MET A 224 -12.94 -18.82 10.16
CA MET A 224 -12.71 -17.42 10.51
C MET A 224 -14.04 -16.72 10.82
N GLU A 225 -15.02 -16.93 9.96
CA GLU A 225 -16.36 -16.37 10.10
C GLU A 225 -17.07 -16.88 11.37
N GLU A 226 -16.99 -18.18 11.65
CA GLU A 226 -17.53 -18.77 12.87
C GLU A 226 -16.88 -18.18 14.14
N ALA A 227 -15.55 -18.02 14.13
CA ALA A 227 -14.84 -17.42 15.24
C ALA A 227 -15.23 -15.96 15.47
N MET A 228 -15.42 -15.19 14.40
CA MET A 228 -15.88 -13.81 14.46
C MET A 228 -17.29 -13.72 15.02
N LYS A 229 -18.23 -14.53 14.55
CA LYS A 229 -19.62 -14.60 15.04
C LYS A 229 -19.67 -15.00 16.51
N LYS A 230 -18.83 -15.93 16.94
CA LYS A 230 -18.74 -16.39 18.33
C LYS A 230 -18.30 -15.28 19.30
N GLN A 231 -17.59 -14.29 18.81
CA GLN A 231 -17.09 -13.15 19.57
C GLN A 231 -17.90 -11.86 19.32
N ASP A 232 -19.14 -12.01 18.85
CA ASP A 232 -20.05 -10.90 18.59
C ASP A 232 -19.46 -9.81 17.68
N VAL A 233 -18.64 -10.22 16.69
CA VAL A 233 -18.20 -9.31 15.63
C VAL A 233 -19.41 -8.98 14.76
N PRO A 234 -19.71 -7.69 14.51
CA PRO A 234 -20.90 -7.29 13.76
C PRO A 234 -20.95 -7.88 12.35
N ASP A 235 -22.13 -8.27 11.89
CA ASP A 235 -22.34 -8.85 10.57
C ASP A 235 -21.85 -7.94 9.43
N TRP A 236 -22.00 -6.62 9.57
CA TRP A 236 -21.50 -5.67 8.59
C TRP A 236 -19.96 -5.71 8.46
N TYR A 237 -19.25 -5.91 9.59
CA TYR A 237 -17.80 -6.02 9.58
C TYR A 237 -17.35 -7.32 8.90
N ILE A 238 -18.05 -8.42 9.15
CA ILE A 238 -17.82 -9.70 8.49
C ILE A 238 -18.05 -9.54 6.97
N ALA A 239 -19.14 -8.89 6.57
CA ALA A 239 -19.46 -8.66 5.15
C ALA A 239 -18.40 -7.82 4.42
N VAL A 240 -17.92 -6.74 5.04
CA VAL A 240 -16.82 -5.90 4.46
C VAL A 240 -15.50 -6.67 4.32
N SER A 241 -15.27 -7.67 5.14
CA SER A 241 -14.07 -8.52 5.04
C SER A 241 -14.08 -9.48 3.84
N TYR A 242 -15.18 -9.53 3.06
CA TYR A 242 -15.26 -10.29 1.80
C TYR A 242 -14.86 -9.48 0.55
N THR A 243 -14.80 -8.17 0.65
CA THR A 243 -14.48 -7.25 -0.45
C THR A 243 -13.03 -6.78 -0.37
#